data_d7d2e3aa4e35b891cc3f868d4f347115
#
_entry.id   d7d2e3aa4e35b891cc3f868d4f347115
#
_cell.length_a   1.000
_cell.length_b   1.000
_cell.length_c   1.000
_cell.angle_alpha   90.00
_cell.angle_beta   90.00
_cell.angle_gamma   90.00
#
_symmetry.space_group_name_H-M   'P 1'
#
loop_
_entity.id
_entity.type
_entity.pdbx_description
1 polymer ?
#
loop_
_entity_poly.entity_id
_entity_poly.type
_entity_poly.pdbx_seq_one_letter_code
_entity_poly.pdbx_strand_id
1 'polypeptide(L)'
;MRSAREGPHHEGRRRSDGGDHEDVVGSSGAELPIGVESHRIIIVHKVSTSSESGQKYETIIVERDSGVVTITFNRPSSKNSVNGVMWAELIEVLQEIQHNGDDRVVVFTGAGGEFCSGADLSSIGGREGQTRARQHGHYYYSMREVTTAIMAIHRLPQPTIAKVRGVAVGVGCNIAFGCDLVVASENARFSEIFSKRGLSVDGGGSWVLPRRVGLHRAKELAFFADILSAEEADRFGLLNRVVPDGQLDAFVADWCDKLLALPPIALAQSKRMLNNAMQVTMEEALDDEGIAQSVNFSTKDTAEAISAWLQKRTPTFKGR
;
A
#
# COMPACT_ATOMS: atom_id res chain seq x y z
N MET A 1 -52.57 -0.09 35.89
CA MET A 1 -52.31 -1.19 36.85
C MET A 1 -50.80 -1.24 37.00
N ARG A 2 -50.25 -0.55 38.00
CA ARG A 2 -49.73 -1.01 39.30
C ARG A 2 -48.82 -2.23 39.13
N SER A 3 -47.55 -2.30 39.50
CA SER A 3 -46.96 -1.78 40.75
C SER A 3 -45.43 -1.78 40.65
N ALA A 4 -44.87 -0.79 41.32
CA ALA A 4 -43.49 -0.65 41.78
C ALA A 4 -43.06 -1.77 42.75
N ARG A 5 -41.75 -2.02 42.89
CA ARG A 5 -41.12 -2.35 44.19
C ARG A 5 -39.68 -1.86 44.25
N GLU A 6 -39.45 -1.16 45.29
CA GLU A 6 -38.28 -0.52 45.83
C GLU A 6 -37.24 -1.50 46.39
N GLY A 7 -36.05 -0.94 46.60
CA GLY A 7 -34.75 -1.40 46.99
C GLY A 7 -34.60 -2.18 48.33
N PRO A 8 -33.39 -2.27 48.92
CA PRO A 8 -32.89 -1.24 49.83
C PRO A 8 -31.38 -0.97 49.83
N HIS A 9 -31.05 0.18 50.39
CA HIS A 9 -29.77 0.70 50.82
C HIS A 9 -29.05 -0.19 51.86
N HIS A 10 -27.70 -0.13 51.86
CA HIS A 10 -26.92 -0.27 53.09
C HIS A 10 -25.73 0.68 53.09
N GLU A 11 -25.76 1.58 54.07
CA GLU A 11 -24.69 2.49 54.49
C GLU A 11 -23.62 1.78 55.33
N GLY A 12 -22.42 2.31 55.22
CA GLY A 12 -21.67 2.72 56.39
C GLY A 12 -20.59 1.83 56.94
N ARG A 13 -19.34 2.28 56.90
CA ARG A 13 -18.59 2.73 58.09
C ARG A 13 -17.13 3.08 57.77
N ARG A 14 -16.80 4.29 58.18
CA ARG A 14 -15.40 4.78 58.35
C ARG A 14 -14.75 4.11 59.56
N ARG A 15 -13.44 3.92 59.54
CA ARG A 15 -12.50 4.20 60.65
C ARG A 15 -11.09 4.40 60.14
N SER A 16 -10.53 5.46 60.49
CA SER A 16 -9.25 6.07 60.75
C SER A 16 -8.43 5.29 61.77
N ASP A 17 -7.12 5.37 61.59
CA ASP A 17 -6.00 5.58 62.56
C ASP A 17 -4.73 5.21 61.78
N GLY A 18 -3.62 5.98 61.72
CA GLY A 18 -2.97 6.84 62.66
C GLY A 18 -1.71 6.11 63.19
N GLY A 19 -0.49 6.51 62.82
CA GLY A 19 0.71 6.01 63.45
C GLY A 19 2.00 6.37 62.70
N ASP A 20 2.59 7.50 63.08
CA ASP A 20 3.97 7.89 62.79
C ASP A 20 4.99 6.94 63.47
N HIS A 21 6.17 6.78 62.89
CA HIS A 21 7.46 6.79 63.57
C HIS A 21 8.64 6.74 62.60
N GLU A 22 9.35 7.83 62.57
CA GLU A 22 10.77 8.17 62.70
C GLU A 22 11.88 7.18 62.23
N ASP A 23 12.74 7.79 61.43
CA ASP A 23 14.20 7.76 61.29
C ASP A 23 15.02 6.57 61.81
N VAL A 24 15.87 6.01 60.94
CA VAL A 24 17.28 5.76 61.25
C VAL A 24 18.15 5.85 59.99
N VAL A 25 19.19 6.72 60.12
CA VAL A 25 20.30 6.91 59.21
C VAL A 25 21.27 5.71 59.27
N GLY A 26 21.78 5.31 58.13
CA GLY A 26 22.87 4.34 58.05
C GLY A 26 23.54 4.32 56.67
N SER A 27 24.63 5.05 56.56
CA SER A 27 25.54 5.13 55.43
C SER A 27 26.34 3.84 55.23
N SER A 28 26.46 3.31 54.04
CA SER A 28 27.71 2.75 53.53
C SER A 28 27.67 2.60 52.01
N GLY A 29 28.64 3.20 51.35
CA GLY A 29 28.80 3.19 49.89
C GLY A 29 29.29 1.83 49.40
N ALA A 30 28.82 1.52 48.22
CA ALA A 30 29.52 0.65 47.29
C ALA A 30 29.16 1.13 45.88
N GLU A 31 30.05 1.89 45.28
CA GLU A 31 30.03 2.19 43.86
C GLU A 31 30.27 0.91 43.08
N LEU A 32 29.30 0.52 42.24
CA LEU A 32 29.53 -0.43 41.17
C LEU A 32 29.63 0.36 39.84
N PRO A 33 30.70 0.18 39.07
CA PRO A 33 30.83 0.84 37.79
C PRO A 33 29.91 0.18 36.75
N ILE A 34 28.84 0.85 36.37
CA ILE A 34 28.06 0.46 35.21
C ILE A 34 28.76 1.06 33.99
N GLY A 35 29.67 0.29 33.41
CA GLY A 35 30.18 0.52 32.07
C GLY A 35 29.08 0.21 31.05
N VAL A 36 28.34 1.25 30.61
CA VAL A 36 27.48 1.13 29.45
C VAL A 36 28.34 1.33 28.24
N GLU A 37 28.85 0.22 27.69
CA GLU A 37 29.33 0.21 26.29
C GLU A 37 28.15 0.39 25.37
N SER A 38 28.02 1.61 24.84
CA SER A 38 27.12 1.93 23.74
C SER A 38 27.60 1.20 22.49
N HIS A 39 27.03 0.03 22.22
CA HIS A 39 27.17 -0.62 20.93
C HIS A 39 26.45 0.24 19.88
N ARG A 40 27.20 1.15 19.24
CA ARG A 40 26.80 1.76 17.99
C ARG A 40 26.71 0.64 16.96
N ILE A 41 25.48 0.23 16.61
CA ILE A 41 25.22 -0.54 15.39
C ILE A 41 25.54 0.40 14.24
N ILE A 42 26.75 0.30 13.70
CA ILE A 42 27.13 0.95 12.45
C ILE A 42 26.49 0.10 11.35
N ILE A 43 25.32 0.51 10.86
CA ILE A 43 24.79 0.01 9.60
C ILE A 43 25.66 0.63 8.50
N VAL A 44 26.68 -0.11 8.07
CA VAL A 44 27.49 0.27 6.91
C VAL A 44 26.63 0.01 5.68
N HIS A 45 25.95 1.04 5.20
CA HIS A 45 25.46 1.06 3.85
C HIS A 45 26.68 1.10 2.91
N LYS A 46 27.02 -0.05 2.37
CA LYS A 46 27.99 -0.14 1.28
C LYS A 46 27.32 0.45 0.05
N VAL A 47 27.51 1.75 -0.20
CA VAL A 47 27.19 2.37 -1.47
C VAL A 47 28.18 1.78 -2.47
N SER A 48 27.74 0.79 -3.22
CA SER A 48 28.47 0.27 -4.37
C SER A 48 28.15 1.16 -5.56
N THR A 49 29.04 2.12 -5.84
CA THR A 49 29.10 2.78 -7.13
C THR A 49 29.83 1.84 -8.10
N SER A 50 29.09 1.04 -8.83
CA SER A 50 29.60 0.36 -10.03
C SER A 50 28.57 0.54 -11.13
N SER A 51 28.92 1.38 -12.09
CA SER A 51 28.32 1.47 -13.40
C SER A 51 28.66 0.21 -14.19
N GLU A 52 27.85 -0.83 -14.03
CA GLU A 52 27.74 -1.93 -14.98
C GLU A 52 26.25 -2.17 -15.19
N SER A 53 25.84 -2.38 -16.44
CA SER A 53 24.48 -2.62 -16.92
C SER A 53 23.94 -3.95 -16.39
N GLY A 54 23.77 -4.09 -15.09
CA GLY A 54 23.19 -5.22 -14.39
C GLY A 54 21.80 -4.86 -13.89
N GLN A 55 20.77 -5.38 -14.54
CA GLN A 55 19.40 -5.31 -14.06
C GLN A 55 19.37 -5.92 -12.64
N LYS A 56 18.97 -5.13 -11.63
CA LYS A 56 18.97 -5.57 -10.21
C LYS A 56 17.98 -6.71 -9.97
N TYR A 57 16.87 -6.75 -10.72
CA TYR A 57 15.76 -7.67 -10.59
C TYR A 57 15.63 -8.56 -11.83
N GLU A 58 15.15 -9.80 -11.63
CA GLU A 58 15.00 -10.80 -12.69
C GLU A 58 13.64 -10.64 -13.41
N THR A 59 12.58 -10.37 -12.67
CA THR A 59 11.18 -10.45 -13.15
C THR A 59 10.49 -9.10 -13.23
N ILE A 60 11.10 -8.04 -12.72
CA ILE A 60 10.63 -6.66 -12.82
C ILE A 60 11.75 -5.75 -13.33
N ILE A 61 11.36 -4.64 -13.97
CA ILE A 61 12.24 -3.52 -14.29
C ILE A 61 11.80 -2.35 -13.43
N VAL A 62 12.76 -1.67 -12.79
CA VAL A 62 12.49 -0.50 -11.94
C VAL A 62 13.27 0.68 -12.49
N GLU A 63 12.53 1.66 -12.97
CA GLU A 63 13.08 2.90 -13.51
C GLU A 63 12.69 4.07 -12.62
N ARG A 64 13.62 4.98 -12.36
CA ARG A 64 13.39 6.20 -11.58
C ARG A 64 13.75 7.41 -12.45
N ASP A 65 12.76 8.27 -12.65
CA ASP A 65 12.95 9.52 -13.37
C ASP A 65 12.17 10.64 -12.67
N SER A 66 12.90 11.66 -12.24
CA SER A 66 12.35 12.94 -11.75
C SER A 66 11.26 12.78 -10.65
N GLY A 67 11.40 11.75 -9.79
CA GLY A 67 10.45 11.47 -8.71
C GLY A 67 9.34 10.48 -9.08
N VAL A 68 9.29 10.00 -10.31
CA VAL A 68 8.43 8.89 -10.74
C VAL A 68 9.21 7.59 -10.69
N VAL A 69 8.66 6.58 -10.03
CA VAL A 69 9.16 5.21 -10.06
C VAL A 69 8.24 4.37 -10.93
N THR A 70 8.75 3.84 -12.02
CA THR A 70 7.99 2.89 -12.86
C THR A 70 8.44 1.47 -12.56
N ILE A 71 7.52 0.63 -12.10
CA ILE A 71 7.70 -0.81 -11.89
C ILE A 71 7.03 -1.54 -13.06
N THR A 72 7.84 -2.11 -13.93
CA THR A 72 7.36 -2.86 -15.09
C THR A 72 7.49 -4.35 -14.80
N PHE A 73 6.36 -5.09 -14.80
CA PHE A 73 6.38 -6.56 -14.76
C PHE A 73 7.04 -7.06 -16.05
N ASN A 74 8.11 -7.84 -15.94
CA ASN A 74 8.98 -8.18 -17.06
C ASN A 74 9.13 -9.69 -17.27
N ARG A 75 8.02 -10.35 -17.51
CA ARG A 75 7.95 -11.76 -17.96
C ARG A 75 7.03 -11.86 -19.19
N PRO A 76 7.36 -11.18 -20.30
CA PRO A 76 6.43 -11.04 -21.43
C PRO A 76 6.07 -12.39 -22.10
N SER A 77 6.94 -13.38 -22.05
CA SER A 77 6.67 -14.74 -22.57
C SER A 77 5.51 -15.44 -21.87
N SER A 78 5.22 -15.09 -20.60
CA SER A 78 4.08 -15.58 -19.81
C SER A 78 3.02 -14.50 -19.59
N LYS A 79 3.00 -13.43 -20.40
CA LYS A 79 2.13 -12.26 -20.24
C LYS A 79 2.23 -11.69 -18.81
N ASN A 80 3.44 -11.61 -18.31
CA ASN A 80 3.77 -11.06 -16.99
C ASN A 80 3.06 -11.78 -15.82
N SER A 81 2.88 -13.11 -15.92
CA SER A 81 2.37 -13.89 -14.80
C SER A 81 3.30 -13.79 -13.59
N VAL A 82 2.72 -13.69 -12.39
CA VAL A 82 3.46 -13.47 -11.15
C VAL A 82 3.90 -14.81 -10.56
N ASN A 83 5.22 -15.00 -10.39
CA ASN A 83 5.82 -16.13 -9.70
C ASN A 83 6.37 -15.71 -8.32
N GLY A 84 6.98 -16.65 -7.60
CA GLY A 84 7.56 -16.38 -6.27
C GLY A 84 8.69 -15.36 -6.30
N VAL A 85 9.49 -15.32 -7.38
CA VAL A 85 10.58 -14.35 -7.52
C VAL A 85 10.01 -12.94 -7.61
N MET A 86 9.00 -12.75 -8.47
CA MET A 86 8.37 -11.43 -8.64
C MET A 86 7.73 -10.92 -7.33
N TRP A 87 7.12 -11.78 -6.52
CA TRP A 87 6.60 -11.37 -5.22
C TRP A 87 7.70 -10.86 -4.28
N ALA A 88 8.84 -11.57 -4.22
CA ALA A 88 9.97 -11.18 -3.39
C ALA A 88 10.57 -9.84 -3.86
N GLU A 89 10.76 -9.67 -5.17
CA GLU A 89 11.27 -8.44 -5.78
C GLU A 89 10.33 -7.24 -5.56
N LEU A 90 9.02 -7.46 -5.67
CA LEU A 90 8.02 -6.42 -5.37
C LEU A 90 8.07 -6.00 -3.90
N ILE A 91 8.19 -6.93 -2.96
CA ILE A 91 8.32 -6.61 -1.54
C ILE A 91 9.57 -5.76 -1.30
N GLU A 92 10.71 -6.17 -1.87
CA GLU A 92 11.98 -5.46 -1.71
C GLU A 92 11.91 -4.03 -2.25
N VAL A 93 11.49 -3.86 -3.51
CA VAL A 93 11.44 -2.53 -4.15
C VAL A 93 10.43 -1.60 -3.46
N LEU A 94 9.29 -2.11 -3.01
CA LEU A 94 8.30 -1.30 -2.31
C LEU A 94 8.78 -0.87 -0.92
N GLN A 95 9.59 -1.70 -0.24
CA GLN A 95 10.27 -1.31 0.98
C GLN A 95 11.31 -0.21 0.75
N GLU A 96 12.04 -0.23 -0.36
CA GLU A 96 12.95 0.86 -0.73
C GLU A 96 12.18 2.16 -0.98
N ILE A 97 11.13 2.10 -1.81
CA ILE A 97 10.34 3.28 -2.23
C ILE A 97 9.71 3.98 -1.03
N GLN A 98 9.09 3.24 -0.11
CA GLN A 98 8.39 3.85 1.02
C GLN A 98 9.30 4.68 1.95
N HIS A 99 10.60 4.40 1.96
CA HIS A 99 11.60 5.11 2.77
C HIS A 99 12.41 6.15 1.97
N ASN A 100 12.18 6.27 0.66
CA ASN A 100 12.86 7.23 -0.18
C ASN A 100 11.97 8.46 -0.45
N GLY A 101 12.32 9.59 0.14
CA GLY A 101 11.56 10.84 -0.02
C GLY A 101 11.65 11.45 -1.44
N ASP A 102 12.59 11.01 -2.26
CA ASP A 102 12.73 11.44 -3.66
C ASP A 102 11.79 10.66 -4.59
N ASP A 103 11.34 9.47 -4.19
CA ASP A 103 10.31 8.70 -4.90
C ASP A 103 8.91 9.28 -4.53
N ARG A 104 8.24 9.91 -5.48
CA ARG A 104 7.03 10.72 -5.24
C ARG A 104 5.75 10.10 -5.79
N VAL A 105 5.84 9.35 -6.88
CA VAL A 105 4.72 8.68 -7.57
C VAL A 105 5.21 7.33 -8.05
N VAL A 106 4.37 6.29 -7.93
CA VAL A 106 4.70 4.93 -8.40
C VAL A 106 3.74 4.50 -9.49
N VAL A 107 4.28 4.07 -10.63
CA VAL A 107 3.52 3.55 -11.76
C VAL A 107 3.77 2.06 -11.89
N PHE A 108 2.72 1.24 -11.90
CA PHE A 108 2.78 -0.18 -12.23
C PHE A 108 2.35 -0.39 -13.68
N THR A 109 3.12 -1.17 -14.44
CA THR A 109 2.80 -1.53 -15.82
C THR A 109 3.39 -2.89 -16.18
N GLY A 110 3.17 -3.39 -17.40
CA GLY A 110 3.73 -4.65 -17.86
C GLY A 110 4.46 -4.52 -19.20
N ALA A 111 5.52 -5.28 -19.36
CA ALA A 111 6.27 -5.37 -20.61
C ALA A 111 5.48 -6.13 -21.69
N GLY A 112 5.81 -5.90 -22.97
CA GLY A 112 5.24 -6.66 -24.09
C GLY A 112 3.77 -6.37 -24.38
N GLY A 113 3.21 -5.24 -23.88
CA GLY A 113 1.84 -4.85 -24.18
C GLY A 113 0.76 -5.57 -23.33
N GLU A 114 1.16 -6.32 -22.32
CA GLU A 114 0.26 -7.02 -21.39
C GLU A 114 0.56 -6.56 -19.95
N PHE A 115 -0.45 -6.27 -19.15
CA PHE A 115 -0.23 -5.87 -17.77
C PHE A 115 0.22 -7.06 -16.90
N CYS A 116 -0.69 -8.00 -16.64
CA CYS A 116 -0.39 -9.20 -15.86
C CYS A 116 -1.50 -10.26 -16.02
N SER A 117 -1.14 -11.47 -16.42
CA SER A 117 -2.08 -12.58 -16.63
C SER A 117 -2.45 -13.36 -15.37
N GLY A 118 -2.02 -12.89 -14.18
CA GLY A 118 -2.32 -13.53 -12.91
C GLY A 118 -1.17 -14.36 -12.36
N ALA A 119 -1.48 -15.27 -11.43
CA ALA A 119 -0.47 -16.16 -10.84
C ALA A 119 0.09 -17.14 -11.88
N ASP A 120 1.39 -17.39 -11.82
CA ASP A 120 2.04 -18.41 -12.63
C ASP A 120 1.70 -19.81 -12.11
N LEU A 121 0.69 -20.43 -12.72
CA LEU A 121 0.18 -21.75 -12.31
C LEU A 121 1.18 -22.87 -12.61
N SER A 122 2.12 -22.67 -13.53
CA SER A 122 3.17 -23.67 -13.82
C SER A 122 4.12 -23.87 -12.62
N SER A 123 4.27 -22.85 -11.79
CA SER A 123 5.09 -22.88 -10.58
C SER A 123 4.40 -23.54 -9.38
N ILE A 124 3.11 -23.83 -9.43
CA ILE A 124 2.34 -24.37 -8.30
C ILE A 124 2.69 -25.85 -8.01
N GLY A 125 3.11 -26.60 -9.00
CA GLY A 125 3.51 -28.03 -8.85
C GLY A 125 5.01 -28.29 -8.93
N GLY A 126 5.82 -27.31 -9.31
CA GLY A 126 7.28 -27.43 -9.50
C GLY A 126 8.08 -26.69 -8.41
N ARG A 127 9.37 -27.02 -8.32
CA ARG A 127 10.30 -26.35 -7.40
C ARG A 127 11.03 -25.17 -8.05
N GLU A 128 11.01 -25.05 -9.37
CA GLU A 128 11.66 -23.98 -10.11
C GLU A 128 10.90 -22.65 -9.92
N GLY A 129 11.64 -21.57 -9.68
CA GLY A 129 11.06 -20.24 -9.45
C GLY A 129 10.33 -20.07 -8.11
N GLN A 130 10.50 -20.99 -7.17
CA GLN A 130 9.92 -20.88 -5.83
C GLN A 130 10.90 -20.19 -4.87
N THR A 131 10.38 -19.31 -4.01
CA THR A 131 11.14 -18.79 -2.88
C THR A 131 11.50 -19.90 -1.88
N ARG A 132 12.48 -19.65 -1.02
CA ARG A 132 12.89 -20.58 0.03
C ARG A 132 11.71 -21.02 0.93
N ALA A 133 10.76 -20.12 1.20
CA ALA A 133 9.56 -20.43 1.96
C ALA A 133 8.66 -21.44 1.25
N ARG A 134 8.54 -21.38 -0.09
CA ARG A 134 7.77 -22.33 -0.90
C ARG A 134 8.44 -23.68 -1.04
N GLN A 135 9.77 -23.73 -1.04
CA GLN A 135 10.51 -24.99 -1.18
C GLN A 135 10.36 -25.91 0.05
N HIS A 136 10.11 -25.34 1.22
CA HIS A 136 10.16 -26.06 2.51
C HIS A 136 8.88 -25.95 3.36
N GLY A 137 7.85 -25.21 2.88
CA GLY A 137 6.65 -24.93 3.66
C GLY A 137 5.34 -25.34 2.99
N HIS A 138 4.28 -25.32 3.78
CA HIS A 138 2.91 -25.42 3.29
C HIS A 138 2.59 -24.19 2.43
N TYR A 139 1.70 -24.34 1.44
CA TYR A 139 1.26 -23.26 0.53
C TYR A 139 0.75 -21.99 1.27
N TYR A 140 0.31 -22.17 2.50
CA TYR A 140 -0.03 -21.07 3.41
C TYR A 140 1.09 -20.02 3.54
N TYR A 141 2.35 -20.43 3.62
CA TYR A 141 3.48 -19.50 3.71
C TYR A 141 3.70 -18.70 2.42
N SER A 142 3.43 -19.33 1.28
CA SER A 142 3.47 -18.64 -0.02
C SER A 142 2.41 -17.55 -0.12
N MET A 143 1.20 -17.81 0.41
CA MET A 143 0.14 -16.81 0.44
C MET A 143 0.46 -15.63 1.37
N ARG A 144 1.33 -15.81 2.36
CA ARG A 144 1.81 -14.69 3.18
C ARG A 144 2.72 -13.73 2.39
N GLU A 145 3.51 -14.23 1.44
CA GLU A 145 4.29 -13.37 0.52
C GLU A 145 3.35 -12.52 -0.35
N VAL A 146 2.33 -13.16 -0.94
CA VAL A 146 1.29 -12.45 -1.69
C VAL A 146 0.64 -11.36 -0.84
N THR A 147 0.21 -11.72 0.38
CA THR A 147 -0.40 -10.76 1.31
C THR A 147 0.54 -9.60 1.63
N THR A 148 1.83 -9.89 1.86
CA THR A 148 2.83 -8.86 2.18
C THR A 148 3.01 -7.90 1.02
N ALA A 149 3.13 -8.40 -0.23
CA ALA A 149 3.28 -7.57 -1.41
C ALA A 149 2.05 -6.68 -1.66
N ILE A 150 0.85 -7.24 -1.59
CA ILE A 150 -0.41 -6.49 -1.77
C ILE A 150 -0.56 -5.42 -0.69
N MET A 151 -0.28 -5.76 0.57
CA MET A 151 -0.32 -4.78 1.66
C MET A 151 0.75 -3.69 1.51
N ALA A 152 1.93 -4.01 0.95
CA ALA A 152 2.96 -3.02 0.67
C ALA A 152 2.49 -2.02 -0.38
N ILE A 153 1.83 -2.47 -1.47
CA ILE A 153 1.21 -1.57 -2.48
C ILE A 153 0.17 -0.68 -1.83
N HIS A 154 -0.76 -1.27 -1.07
CA HIS A 154 -1.88 -0.55 -0.44
C HIS A 154 -1.42 0.51 0.58
N ARG A 155 -0.38 0.20 1.37
CA ARG A 155 0.14 1.06 2.44
C ARG A 155 1.22 2.03 1.99
N LEU A 156 1.66 1.95 0.74
CA LEU A 156 2.69 2.85 0.21
C LEU A 156 2.25 4.30 0.40
N PRO A 157 3.06 5.17 1.01
CA PRO A 157 2.67 6.58 1.21
C PRO A 157 2.58 7.34 -0.11
N GLN A 158 3.35 6.95 -1.12
CA GLN A 158 3.30 7.54 -2.45
C GLN A 158 2.01 7.15 -3.18
N PRO A 159 1.40 8.04 -3.95
CA PRO A 159 0.33 7.70 -4.89
C PRO A 159 0.78 6.62 -5.88
N THR A 160 -0.11 5.66 -6.15
CA THR A 160 0.12 4.55 -7.08
C THR A 160 -0.82 4.63 -8.27
N ILE A 161 -0.28 4.43 -9.47
CA ILE A 161 -1.04 4.40 -10.74
C ILE A 161 -0.83 3.04 -11.40
N ALA A 162 -1.91 2.32 -11.69
CA ALA A 162 -1.86 1.18 -12.61
C ALA A 162 -2.06 1.70 -14.04
N LYS A 163 -1.03 1.53 -14.89
CA LYS A 163 -1.05 1.80 -16.33
C LYS A 163 -1.28 0.48 -17.07
N VAL A 164 -2.52 0.22 -17.47
CA VAL A 164 -2.96 -1.11 -17.92
C VAL A 164 -3.09 -1.17 -19.45
N ARG A 165 -2.26 -2.02 -20.08
CA ARG A 165 -2.43 -2.49 -21.46
C ARG A 165 -2.72 -3.98 -21.47
N GLY A 166 -3.42 -4.47 -22.51
CA GLY A 166 -3.69 -5.87 -22.70
C GLY A 166 -4.42 -6.50 -21.52
N VAL A 167 -3.97 -7.67 -21.05
CA VAL A 167 -4.67 -8.41 -20.00
C VAL A 167 -4.24 -8.03 -18.60
N ALA A 168 -5.24 -7.88 -17.72
CA ALA A 168 -5.09 -7.86 -16.28
C ALA A 168 -6.05 -8.91 -15.70
N VAL A 169 -5.54 -10.04 -15.22
CA VAL A 169 -6.33 -11.23 -14.89
C VAL A 169 -5.99 -11.78 -13.52
N GLY A 170 -6.98 -12.21 -12.74
CA GLY A 170 -6.82 -12.77 -11.41
C GLY A 170 -6.06 -11.81 -10.48
N VAL A 171 -4.98 -12.27 -9.86
CA VAL A 171 -4.17 -11.40 -8.98
C VAL A 171 -3.59 -10.18 -9.74
N GLY A 172 -3.34 -10.28 -11.05
CA GLY A 172 -2.94 -9.13 -11.86
C GLY A 172 -4.02 -8.07 -11.94
N CYS A 173 -5.29 -8.49 -12.05
CA CYS A 173 -6.45 -7.61 -11.96
C CYS A 173 -6.52 -6.92 -10.61
N ASN A 174 -6.34 -7.69 -9.53
CA ASN A 174 -6.41 -7.18 -8.16
C ASN A 174 -5.23 -6.27 -7.78
N ILE A 175 -4.04 -6.48 -8.37
CA ILE A 175 -2.91 -5.53 -8.27
C ILE A 175 -3.30 -4.19 -8.90
N ALA A 176 -3.88 -4.21 -10.12
CA ALA A 176 -4.32 -2.99 -10.78
C ALA A 176 -5.40 -2.25 -9.98
N PHE A 177 -6.43 -2.95 -9.53
CA PHE A 177 -7.53 -2.36 -8.75
C PHE A 177 -7.13 -1.97 -7.31
N GLY A 178 -6.04 -2.53 -6.80
CA GLY A 178 -5.42 -2.18 -5.52
C GLY A 178 -4.60 -0.90 -5.54
N CYS A 179 -4.22 -0.41 -6.72
CA CYS A 179 -3.59 0.91 -6.88
C CYS A 179 -4.61 2.03 -6.59
N ASP A 180 -4.10 3.22 -6.28
CA ASP A 180 -4.96 4.39 -5.99
C ASP A 180 -5.71 4.84 -7.24
N LEU A 181 -5.04 4.82 -8.38
CA LEU A 181 -5.56 5.25 -9.67
C LEU A 181 -5.33 4.17 -10.73
N VAL A 182 -6.32 3.96 -11.59
CA VAL A 182 -6.25 2.98 -12.68
C VAL A 182 -6.57 3.65 -14.00
N VAL A 183 -5.60 3.65 -14.90
CA VAL A 183 -5.75 4.13 -16.29
C VAL A 183 -5.53 2.97 -17.23
N ALA A 184 -6.49 2.69 -18.08
CA ALA A 184 -6.46 1.58 -19.02
C ALA A 184 -6.46 2.05 -20.47
N SER A 185 -5.76 1.31 -21.32
CA SER A 185 -5.96 1.35 -22.77
C SER A 185 -7.37 0.82 -23.10
N GLU A 186 -8.00 1.36 -24.14
CA GLU A 186 -9.27 0.86 -24.69
C GLU A 186 -9.25 -0.63 -25.03
N ASN A 187 -8.05 -1.16 -25.31
CA ASN A 187 -7.81 -2.56 -25.62
C ASN A 187 -7.61 -3.46 -24.39
N ALA A 188 -7.57 -2.89 -23.18
CA ALA A 188 -7.37 -3.65 -21.96
C ALA A 188 -8.54 -4.61 -21.68
N ARG A 189 -8.22 -5.75 -21.04
CA ARG A 189 -9.17 -6.80 -20.68
C ARG A 189 -8.95 -7.22 -19.24
N PHE A 190 -10.03 -7.37 -18.49
CA PHE A 190 -10.00 -7.68 -17.07
C PHE A 190 -10.80 -8.95 -16.79
N SER A 191 -10.36 -9.78 -15.85
CA SER A 191 -11.13 -10.93 -15.38
C SER A 191 -10.72 -11.40 -14.00
N GLU A 192 -11.70 -11.67 -13.14
CA GLU A 192 -11.54 -12.37 -11.86
C GLU A 192 -11.55 -13.89 -12.07
N ILE A 193 -10.62 -14.42 -12.86
CA ILE A 193 -10.57 -15.77 -13.41
C ILE A 193 -10.64 -16.92 -12.39
N PHE A 194 -10.59 -16.64 -11.10
CA PHE A 194 -10.38 -17.62 -10.03
C PHE A 194 -11.37 -18.78 -10.04
N SER A 195 -12.68 -18.53 -10.13
CA SER A 195 -13.70 -19.58 -10.12
C SER A 195 -13.53 -20.58 -11.26
N LYS A 196 -13.13 -20.10 -12.47
CA LYS A 196 -12.83 -20.96 -13.64
C LYS A 196 -11.57 -21.80 -13.44
N ARG A 197 -10.81 -21.59 -12.37
CA ARG A 197 -9.60 -22.34 -11.98
C ARG A 197 -9.79 -23.14 -10.69
N GLY A 198 -11.01 -23.19 -10.16
CA GLY A 198 -11.30 -23.87 -8.89
C GLY A 198 -10.71 -23.14 -7.66
N LEU A 199 -10.46 -21.84 -7.79
CA LEU A 199 -9.86 -20.99 -6.76
C LEU A 199 -10.88 -19.95 -6.29
N SER A 200 -10.68 -19.45 -5.09
CA SER A 200 -11.35 -18.26 -4.57
C SER A 200 -10.55 -17.00 -4.89
N VAL A 201 -11.23 -15.85 -4.90
CA VAL A 201 -10.61 -14.53 -5.09
C VAL A 201 -9.50 -14.33 -4.06
N ASP A 202 -8.34 -13.85 -4.54
CA ASP A 202 -7.17 -13.50 -3.73
C ASP A 202 -6.60 -12.11 -4.10
N GLY A 203 -5.37 -11.81 -3.69
CA GLY A 203 -4.71 -10.53 -4.04
C GLY A 203 -5.47 -9.28 -3.61
N GLY A 204 -6.31 -9.37 -2.58
CA GLY A 204 -7.09 -8.24 -2.08
C GLY A 204 -8.43 -8.03 -2.78
N GLY A 205 -8.76 -8.81 -3.83
CA GLY A 205 -10.00 -8.63 -4.59
C GLY A 205 -11.26 -8.75 -3.74
N SER A 206 -11.29 -9.63 -2.74
CA SER A 206 -12.42 -9.77 -1.82
C SER A 206 -12.70 -8.50 -0.98
N TRP A 207 -11.69 -7.66 -0.82
CA TRP A 207 -11.80 -6.39 -0.11
C TRP A 207 -12.05 -5.21 -1.07
N VAL A 208 -11.33 -5.17 -2.19
CA VAL A 208 -11.37 -4.06 -3.16
C VAL A 208 -12.67 -4.06 -3.96
N LEU A 209 -13.06 -5.20 -4.55
CA LEU A 209 -14.20 -5.27 -5.47
C LEU A 209 -15.51 -4.77 -4.85
N PRO A 210 -15.97 -5.28 -3.67
CA PRO A 210 -17.24 -4.82 -3.10
C PRO A 210 -17.24 -3.33 -2.73
N ARG A 211 -16.08 -2.75 -2.48
CA ARG A 211 -15.92 -1.31 -2.19
C ARG A 211 -15.98 -0.45 -3.44
N ARG A 212 -15.57 -0.98 -4.59
CA ARG A 212 -15.60 -0.27 -5.87
C ARG A 212 -16.96 -0.39 -6.57
N VAL A 213 -17.50 -1.61 -6.64
CA VAL A 213 -18.67 -1.92 -7.50
C VAL A 213 -19.91 -2.38 -6.72
N GLY A 214 -19.85 -2.43 -5.40
CA GLY A 214 -20.91 -3.00 -4.58
C GLY A 214 -20.93 -4.54 -4.60
N LEU A 215 -21.61 -5.14 -3.61
CA LEU A 215 -21.52 -6.57 -3.36
C LEU A 215 -22.09 -7.45 -4.49
N HIS A 216 -23.21 -7.04 -5.13
CA HIS A 216 -23.81 -7.84 -6.17
C HIS A 216 -22.90 -7.97 -7.39
N ARG A 217 -22.34 -6.85 -7.85
CA ARG A 217 -21.43 -6.85 -9.00
C ARG A 217 -20.09 -7.51 -8.67
N ALA A 218 -19.58 -7.33 -7.47
CA ALA A 218 -18.39 -8.06 -7.02
C ALA A 218 -18.59 -9.58 -7.07
N LYS A 219 -19.77 -10.08 -6.68
CA LYS A 219 -20.12 -11.51 -6.78
C LYS A 219 -20.28 -11.96 -8.23
N GLU A 220 -20.92 -11.17 -9.09
CA GLU A 220 -21.03 -11.44 -10.52
C GLU A 220 -19.65 -11.63 -11.15
N LEU A 221 -18.72 -10.69 -10.92
CA LEU A 221 -17.36 -10.75 -11.42
C LEU A 221 -16.61 -11.98 -10.91
N ALA A 222 -16.69 -12.24 -9.60
CA ALA A 222 -15.98 -13.34 -8.96
C ALA A 222 -16.55 -14.73 -9.33
N PHE A 223 -17.87 -14.85 -9.50
CA PHE A 223 -18.53 -16.14 -9.75
C PHE A 223 -18.45 -16.55 -11.21
N PHE A 224 -18.75 -15.65 -12.13
CA PHE A 224 -18.75 -15.96 -13.55
C PHE A 224 -17.36 -15.82 -14.18
N ALA A 225 -16.51 -14.97 -13.63
CA ALA A 225 -15.15 -14.76 -14.10
C ALA A 225 -15.09 -14.46 -15.60
N ASP A 226 -16.07 -13.70 -16.11
CA ASP A 226 -16.11 -13.28 -17.49
C ASP A 226 -15.04 -12.22 -17.78
N ILE A 227 -14.68 -12.12 -19.04
CA ILE A 227 -13.71 -11.12 -19.48
C ILE A 227 -14.46 -9.82 -19.73
N LEU A 228 -14.09 -8.78 -19.00
CA LEU A 228 -14.56 -7.42 -19.21
C LEU A 228 -13.67 -6.69 -20.22
N SER A 229 -14.28 -5.92 -21.10
CA SER A 229 -13.59 -4.87 -21.84
C SER A 229 -13.22 -3.69 -20.90
N ALA A 230 -12.33 -2.82 -21.35
CA ALA A 230 -12.00 -1.59 -20.64
C ALA A 230 -13.25 -0.71 -20.44
N GLU A 231 -14.10 -0.59 -21.44
CA GLU A 231 -15.37 0.16 -21.37
C GLU A 231 -16.32 -0.39 -20.29
N GLU A 232 -16.47 -1.73 -20.23
CA GLU A 232 -17.30 -2.36 -19.20
C GLU A 232 -16.73 -2.17 -17.81
N ALA A 233 -15.41 -2.30 -17.65
CA ALA A 233 -14.73 -2.07 -16.38
C ALA A 233 -14.88 -0.59 -15.91
N ASP A 234 -14.79 0.37 -16.82
CA ASP A 234 -15.03 1.80 -16.55
C ASP A 234 -16.48 2.04 -16.13
N ARG A 235 -17.44 1.53 -16.89
CA ARG A 235 -18.87 1.62 -16.56
C ARG A 235 -19.22 1.02 -15.20
N PHE A 236 -18.45 0.04 -14.73
CA PHE A 236 -18.60 -0.57 -13.41
C PHE A 236 -17.92 0.25 -12.29
N GLY A 237 -17.14 1.27 -12.64
CA GLY A 237 -16.42 2.07 -11.68
C GLY A 237 -15.11 1.43 -11.18
N LEU A 238 -14.54 0.52 -11.94
CA LEU A 238 -13.25 -0.13 -11.64
C LEU A 238 -12.05 0.69 -12.12
N LEU A 239 -12.26 1.60 -13.08
CA LEU A 239 -11.23 2.41 -13.71
C LEU A 239 -11.47 3.89 -13.44
N ASN A 240 -10.40 4.66 -13.43
CA ASN A 240 -10.49 6.12 -13.40
C ASN A 240 -10.62 6.70 -14.80
N ARG A 241 -9.96 6.08 -15.80
CA ARG A 241 -10.01 6.52 -17.21
C ARG A 241 -9.71 5.36 -18.14
N VAL A 242 -10.38 5.42 -19.30
CA VAL A 242 -10.04 4.65 -20.49
C VAL A 242 -9.59 5.62 -21.55
N VAL A 243 -8.47 5.33 -22.19
CA VAL A 243 -7.89 6.19 -23.24
C VAL A 243 -7.49 5.36 -24.46
N PRO A 244 -7.41 5.96 -25.66
CA PRO A 244 -6.85 5.29 -26.83
C PRO A 244 -5.45 4.75 -26.53
N ASP A 245 -5.12 3.57 -27.05
CA ASP A 245 -3.86 2.87 -26.71
C ASP A 245 -2.62 3.74 -26.94
N GLY A 246 -2.57 4.45 -28.05
CA GLY A 246 -1.46 5.34 -28.39
C GLY A 246 -1.34 6.59 -27.49
N GLN A 247 -2.33 6.86 -26.64
CA GLN A 247 -2.34 8.02 -25.73
C GLN A 247 -2.04 7.63 -24.27
N LEU A 248 -2.01 6.34 -23.93
CA LEU A 248 -1.92 5.87 -22.56
C LEU A 248 -0.66 6.40 -21.84
N ASP A 249 0.51 6.35 -22.48
CA ASP A 249 1.75 6.79 -21.87
C ASP A 249 1.74 8.29 -21.58
N ALA A 250 1.32 9.10 -22.55
CA ALA A 250 1.24 10.55 -22.39
C ALA A 250 0.22 10.96 -21.32
N PHE A 251 -0.90 10.25 -21.25
CA PHE A 251 -1.94 10.50 -20.26
C PHE A 251 -1.45 10.20 -18.81
N VAL A 252 -0.77 9.06 -18.63
CA VAL A 252 -0.21 8.71 -17.32
C VAL A 252 0.91 9.65 -16.93
N ALA A 253 1.77 10.06 -17.88
CA ALA A 253 2.82 11.05 -17.63
C ALA A 253 2.23 12.39 -17.14
N ASP A 254 1.17 12.90 -17.78
CA ASP A 254 0.45 14.12 -17.32
C ASP A 254 -0.09 13.96 -15.88
N TRP A 255 -0.60 12.78 -15.53
CA TRP A 255 -1.04 12.53 -14.16
C TRP A 255 0.11 12.46 -13.16
N CYS A 256 1.26 11.87 -13.55
CA CYS A 256 2.45 11.90 -12.72
C CYS A 256 2.92 13.34 -12.47
N ASP A 257 2.98 14.17 -13.51
CA ASP A 257 3.37 15.58 -13.38
C ASP A 257 2.44 16.35 -12.44
N LYS A 258 1.12 16.14 -12.55
CA LYS A 258 0.13 16.71 -11.65
C LYS A 258 0.34 16.28 -10.19
N LEU A 259 0.63 15.01 -9.94
CA LEU A 259 0.88 14.50 -8.59
C LEU A 259 2.22 15.01 -8.04
N LEU A 260 3.26 15.10 -8.86
CA LEU A 260 4.56 15.65 -8.48
C LEU A 260 4.49 17.12 -8.07
N ALA A 261 3.56 17.87 -8.65
CA ALA A 261 3.30 19.28 -8.32
C ALA A 261 2.58 19.46 -6.98
N LEU A 262 2.17 18.39 -6.28
CA LEU A 262 1.40 18.46 -5.02
C LEU A 262 2.26 18.11 -3.79
N PRO A 263 1.91 18.55 -2.57
CA PRO A 263 2.67 18.28 -1.35
C PRO A 263 2.57 16.80 -0.95
N PRO A 264 3.68 16.06 -0.92
CA PRO A 264 3.63 14.59 -0.76
C PRO A 264 3.12 14.13 0.60
N ILE A 265 3.41 14.87 1.67
CA ILE A 265 2.93 14.52 3.01
C ILE A 265 1.40 14.62 3.06
N ALA A 266 0.82 15.67 2.49
CA ALA A 266 -0.63 15.83 2.45
C ALA A 266 -1.32 14.75 1.59
N LEU A 267 -0.71 14.37 0.46
CA LEU A 267 -1.18 13.25 -0.36
C LEU A 267 -1.15 11.92 0.42
N ALA A 268 -0.04 11.63 1.11
CA ALA A 268 0.12 10.41 1.90
C ALA A 268 -0.92 10.34 3.04
N GLN A 269 -1.15 11.43 3.75
CA GLN A 269 -2.16 11.50 4.81
C GLN A 269 -3.58 11.29 4.25
N SER A 270 -3.91 11.97 3.15
CA SER A 270 -5.22 11.81 2.49
C SER A 270 -5.45 10.38 2.02
N LYS A 271 -4.45 9.76 1.37
CA LYS A 271 -4.51 8.36 0.95
C LYS A 271 -4.79 7.44 2.14
N ARG A 272 -4.04 7.60 3.24
CA ARG A 272 -4.18 6.78 4.44
C ARG A 272 -5.59 6.87 5.03
N MET A 273 -6.12 8.08 5.18
CA MET A 273 -7.47 8.30 5.73
C MET A 273 -8.55 7.74 4.80
N LEU A 274 -8.46 7.97 3.49
CA LEU A 274 -9.41 7.44 2.51
C LEU A 274 -9.38 5.90 2.45
N ASN A 275 -8.22 5.28 2.57
CA ASN A 275 -8.11 3.82 2.64
C ASN A 275 -8.79 3.23 3.88
N ASN A 276 -8.86 3.97 4.98
CA ASN A 276 -9.52 3.55 6.22
C ASN A 276 -11.01 3.94 6.29
N ALA A 277 -11.51 4.80 5.42
CA ALA A 277 -12.82 5.44 5.54
C ALA A 277 -14.02 4.50 5.74
N MET A 278 -13.95 3.27 5.21
CA MET A 278 -15.02 2.27 5.37
C MET A 278 -14.85 1.34 6.59
N GLN A 279 -13.91 1.64 7.48
CA GLN A 279 -13.58 0.80 8.65
C GLN A 279 -13.71 1.55 9.97
N VAL A 280 -13.85 2.87 9.91
CA VAL A 280 -13.89 3.76 11.07
C VAL A 280 -15.25 4.47 11.17
N THR A 281 -15.59 4.96 12.35
CA THR A 281 -16.73 5.85 12.56
C THR A 281 -16.43 7.25 12.04
N MET A 282 -17.47 8.09 11.89
CA MET A 282 -17.28 9.49 11.51
C MET A 282 -16.47 10.26 12.57
N GLU A 283 -16.64 9.96 13.86
CA GLU A 283 -15.91 10.57 14.96
C GLU A 283 -14.42 10.26 14.85
N GLU A 284 -14.06 8.98 14.69
CA GLU A 284 -12.67 8.55 14.50
C GLU A 284 -12.05 9.15 13.22
N ALA A 285 -12.83 9.27 12.13
CA ALA A 285 -12.35 9.90 10.91
C ALA A 285 -12.03 11.39 11.10
N LEU A 286 -12.88 12.14 11.80
CA LEU A 286 -12.67 13.56 12.09
C LEU A 286 -11.47 13.79 13.02
N ASP A 287 -11.27 12.92 14.01
CA ASP A 287 -10.10 12.98 14.89
C ASP A 287 -8.81 12.72 14.08
N ASP A 288 -8.83 11.74 13.19
CA ASP A 288 -7.70 11.42 12.32
C ASP A 288 -7.40 12.56 11.33
N GLU A 289 -8.44 13.21 10.78
CA GLU A 289 -8.30 14.43 9.97
C GLU A 289 -7.65 15.56 10.76
N GLY A 290 -8.06 15.79 12.01
CA GLY A 290 -7.48 16.80 12.89
C GLY A 290 -5.99 16.56 13.14
N ILE A 291 -5.59 15.30 13.39
CA ILE A 291 -4.20 14.90 13.55
C ILE A 291 -3.42 15.12 12.24
N ALA A 292 -3.96 14.68 11.10
CA ALA A 292 -3.34 14.82 9.80
C ALA A 292 -3.13 16.30 9.43
N GLN A 293 -4.12 17.17 9.70
CA GLN A 293 -3.98 18.60 9.47
C GLN A 293 -2.92 19.24 10.38
N SER A 294 -2.83 18.81 11.63
CA SER A 294 -1.79 19.27 12.55
C SER A 294 -0.39 18.95 12.03
N VAL A 295 -0.21 17.75 11.47
CA VAL A 295 1.03 17.36 10.77
C VAL A 295 1.27 18.26 9.55
N ASN A 296 0.26 18.46 8.70
CA ASN A 296 0.38 19.28 7.50
C ASN A 296 0.76 20.73 7.84
N PHE A 297 0.11 21.35 8.83
CA PHE A 297 0.43 22.71 9.26
C PHE A 297 1.84 22.87 9.83
N SER A 298 2.48 21.79 10.29
CA SER A 298 3.87 21.82 10.75
C SER A 298 4.89 21.75 9.60
N THR A 299 4.44 21.47 8.37
CA THR A 299 5.33 21.35 7.20
C THR A 299 5.65 22.70 6.57
N LYS A 300 6.81 22.80 5.92
CA LYS A 300 7.17 23.93 5.08
C LYS A 300 6.29 24.03 3.84
N ASP A 301 5.75 22.90 3.37
CA ASP A 301 4.90 22.86 2.18
C ASP A 301 3.58 23.58 2.41
N THR A 302 2.98 23.52 3.59
CA THR A 302 1.78 24.31 3.93
C THR A 302 2.10 25.80 3.96
N ALA A 303 3.21 26.20 4.57
CA ALA A 303 3.64 27.60 4.60
C ALA A 303 3.91 28.13 3.17
N GLU A 304 4.55 27.34 2.33
CA GLU A 304 4.78 27.62 0.91
C GLU A 304 3.46 27.76 0.14
N ALA A 305 2.51 26.85 0.32
CA ALA A 305 1.20 26.89 -0.32
C ALA A 305 0.46 28.21 -0.01
N ILE A 306 0.44 28.60 1.27
CA ILE A 306 -0.21 29.84 1.72
C ILE A 306 0.51 31.06 1.12
N SER A 307 1.84 31.10 1.17
CA SER A 307 2.65 32.19 0.62
C SER A 307 2.46 32.32 -0.89
N ALA A 308 2.50 31.23 -1.62
CA ALA A 308 2.32 31.19 -3.07
C ALA A 308 0.92 31.67 -3.48
N TRP A 309 -0.11 31.25 -2.73
CA TRP A 309 -1.50 31.70 -2.97
C TRP A 309 -1.65 33.21 -2.79
N LEU A 310 -1.09 33.76 -1.69
CA LEU A 310 -1.12 35.22 -1.44
C LEU A 310 -0.37 36.00 -2.52
N GLN A 311 0.73 35.44 -3.03
CA GLN A 311 1.57 36.05 -4.07
C GLN A 311 1.09 35.75 -5.50
N LYS A 312 0.04 34.94 -5.67
CA LYS A 312 -0.51 34.53 -6.99
C LYS A 312 0.54 33.84 -7.88
N ARG A 313 1.43 33.04 -7.29
CA ARG A 313 2.44 32.23 -7.99
C ARG A 313 2.23 30.74 -7.77
N THR A 314 2.84 29.91 -8.60
CA THR A 314 2.85 28.46 -8.42
C THR A 314 3.72 28.09 -7.21
N PRO A 315 3.23 27.24 -6.28
CA PRO A 315 4.01 26.74 -5.16
C PRO A 315 5.02 25.68 -5.61
N THR A 316 6.06 25.49 -4.78
CA THR A 316 7.05 24.40 -4.96
C THR A 316 7.10 23.60 -3.66
N PHE A 317 6.72 22.32 -3.72
CA PHE A 317 6.63 21.43 -2.57
C PHE A 317 7.84 20.49 -2.47
N LYS A 318 8.30 20.24 -1.24
CA LYS A 318 9.53 19.48 -0.95
C LYS A 318 9.32 18.33 0.02
N GLY A 319 8.12 18.14 0.57
CA GLY A 319 7.82 17.06 1.50
C GLY A 319 8.48 17.20 2.87
N ARG A 320 8.61 18.40 3.40
CA ARG A 320 9.28 18.65 4.70
C ARG A 320 8.72 19.86 5.45
#